data_7a5ec422f2face54c230c7659b7a55d7
#
_entry.id   7a5ec422f2face54c230c7659b7a55d7
#
_cell.length_a   1.000
_cell.length_b   1.000
_cell.length_c   1.000
_cell.angle_alpha   90.00
_cell.angle_beta   90.00
_cell.angle_gamma   90.00
#
_symmetry.space_group_name_H-M   'P 1'
#
loop_
_entity.id
_entity.type
_entity.pdbx_description
1 polymer ?
#
loop_
_entity_poly.entity_id
_entity_poly.type
_entity_poly.pdbx_seq_one_letter_code
_entity_poly.pdbx_strand_id
1 'polypeptide(L)'
;MKVLILGIGGLGGFFGAHLQKTNCDVTFLVRENTKKLISENGIKILSDFGNFKIKPVLITKKDLKINYDVVIISCKAYDLDEAINDLKPSQKNAIIIPLLNGQAHINKLEKAFKKENVFGGVAHVSSNTNAPGEIKHVGKIKRLSFGTRYGGNQEIANDFYQQCRKADFQTILSENINQ
;
A
#
# COMPACT_ATOMS: atom_id res chain seq x y z
N MET A 1 12.84 -2.79 7.05
CA MET A 1 11.98 -1.84 6.30
C MET A 1 10.57 -1.96 6.82
N LYS A 2 9.95 -0.84 7.18
CA LYS A 2 8.57 -0.77 7.71
C LYS A 2 7.63 -0.20 6.65
N VAL A 3 6.61 -0.93 6.30
CA VAL A 3 5.63 -0.56 5.28
C VAL A 3 4.28 -0.32 5.93
N LEU A 4 3.71 0.87 5.73
CA LEU A 4 2.35 1.19 6.11
C LEU A 4 1.44 1.07 4.89
N ILE A 5 0.35 0.34 5.03
CA ILE A 5 -0.69 0.27 3.99
C ILE A 5 -1.95 0.93 4.52
N LEU A 6 -2.36 2.00 3.85
CA LEU A 6 -3.59 2.69 4.14
C LEU A 6 -4.70 2.17 3.24
N GLY A 7 -5.65 1.48 3.86
CA GLY A 7 -6.74 0.81 3.17
C GLY A 7 -6.48 -0.69 2.97
N ILE A 8 -7.46 -1.49 3.35
CA ILE A 8 -7.41 -2.96 3.28
C ILE A 8 -8.43 -3.51 2.26
N GLY A 9 -8.67 -2.72 1.21
CA GLY A 9 -9.46 -3.11 0.06
C GLY A 9 -8.73 -4.09 -0.86
N GLY A 10 -9.29 -4.31 -2.05
CA GLY A 10 -8.72 -5.22 -3.04
C GLY A 10 -7.23 -5.01 -3.28
N LEU A 11 -6.78 -3.76 -3.53
CA LEU A 11 -5.38 -3.47 -3.83
C LEU A 11 -4.48 -3.55 -2.59
N GLY A 12 -4.79 -2.76 -1.55
CA GLY A 12 -3.93 -2.70 -0.35
C GLY A 12 -3.88 -4.02 0.39
N GLY A 13 -5.00 -4.70 0.51
CA GLY A 13 -5.02 -6.02 1.12
C GLY A 13 -4.30 -7.07 0.30
N PHE A 14 -4.41 -7.05 -1.04
CA PHE A 14 -3.71 -7.97 -1.92
C PHE A 14 -2.18 -7.80 -1.81
N PHE A 15 -1.66 -6.62 -2.13
CA PHE A 15 -0.20 -6.39 -2.09
C PHE A 15 0.36 -6.50 -0.67
N GLY A 16 -0.35 -5.98 0.33
CA GLY A 16 0.10 -6.06 1.71
C GLY A 16 0.16 -7.48 2.25
N ALA A 17 -0.81 -8.34 1.92
CA ALA A 17 -0.79 -9.74 2.33
C ALA A 17 0.37 -10.50 1.67
N HIS A 18 0.64 -10.26 0.39
CA HIS A 18 1.77 -10.87 -0.31
C HIS A 18 3.12 -10.40 0.25
N LEU A 19 3.26 -9.11 0.59
CA LEU A 19 4.47 -8.58 1.24
C LEU A 19 4.66 -9.18 2.62
N GLN A 20 3.62 -9.22 3.46
CA GLN A 20 3.72 -9.78 4.82
C GLN A 20 4.10 -11.27 4.78
N LYS A 21 3.67 -12.02 3.79
CA LYS A 21 4.04 -13.45 3.60
C LYS A 21 5.55 -13.62 3.38
N THR A 22 6.28 -12.59 2.96
CA THR A 22 7.74 -12.61 2.79
C THR A 22 8.51 -12.15 4.03
N ASN A 23 7.86 -12.05 5.18
CA ASN A 23 8.39 -11.47 6.42
C ASN A 23 8.73 -9.96 6.32
N CYS A 24 8.14 -9.24 5.37
CA CYS A 24 8.19 -7.79 5.37
C CYS A 24 7.38 -7.24 6.55
N ASP A 25 7.89 -6.22 7.23
CA ASP A 25 7.20 -5.56 8.37
C ASP A 25 6.09 -4.65 7.82
N VAL A 26 4.91 -5.27 7.60
CA VAL A 26 3.72 -4.61 7.06
C VAL A 26 2.72 -4.32 8.16
N THR A 27 2.32 -3.06 8.26
CA THR A 27 1.25 -2.58 9.14
C THR A 27 0.11 -2.02 8.29
N PHE A 28 -1.12 -2.37 8.62
CA PHE A 28 -2.30 -1.84 7.94
C PHE A 28 -2.99 -0.79 8.82
N LEU A 29 -3.12 0.43 8.28
CA LEU A 29 -3.91 1.49 8.89
C LEU A 29 -5.35 1.36 8.45
N VAL A 30 -6.24 1.11 9.39
CA VAL A 30 -7.65 0.84 9.16
C VAL A 30 -8.56 1.61 10.13
N ARG A 31 -9.86 1.71 9.81
CA ARG A 31 -10.86 2.23 10.72
C ARG A 31 -11.18 1.23 11.84
N GLU A 32 -11.63 1.71 13.01
CA GLU A 32 -11.93 0.86 14.19
C GLU A 32 -12.87 -0.32 13.86
N ASN A 33 -13.93 -0.06 13.09
CA ASN A 33 -14.87 -1.13 12.71
C ASN A 33 -14.19 -2.20 11.83
N THR A 34 -13.33 -1.79 10.89
CA THR A 34 -12.57 -2.70 10.04
C THR A 34 -11.56 -3.50 10.88
N LYS A 35 -10.89 -2.87 11.84
CA LYS A 35 -9.97 -3.53 12.77
C LYS A 35 -10.66 -4.67 13.52
N LYS A 36 -11.84 -4.41 14.08
CA LYS A 36 -12.62 -5.45 14.80
C LYS A 36 -12.94 -6.64 13.91
N LEU A 37 -13.48 -6.39 12.72
CA LEU A 37 -13.91 -7.45 11.78
C LEU A 37 -12.74 -8.31 11.28
N ILE A 38 -11.56 -7.71 11.06
CA ILE A 38 -10.41 -8.41 10.47
C ILE A 38 -9.52 -9.04 11.54
N SER A 39 -9.48 -8.48 12.76
CA SER A 39 -8.65 -9.03 13.86
C SER A 39 -8.97 -10.50 14.16
N GLU A 40 -10.23 -10.89 14.06
CA GLU A 40 -10.67 -12.28 14.32
C GLU A 40 -10.39 -13.19 13.13
N ASN A 41 -10.64 -12.69 11.92
CA ASN A 41 -10.64 -13.50 10.70
C ASN A 41 -9.33 -13.43 9.90
N GLY A 42 -8.47 -12.45 10.17
CA GLY A 42 -7.27 -12.20 9.36
C GLY A 42 -7.59 -11.70 7.95
N ILE A 43 -6.57 -11.68 7.10
CA ILE A 43 -6.72 -11.43 5.65
C ILE A 43 -6.57 -12.76 4.92
N LYS A 44 -7.54 -13.08 4.09
CA LYS A 44 -7.58 -14.26 3.23
C LYS A 44 -7.52 -13.84 1.77
N ILE A 45 -6.55 -14.35 1.05
CA ILE A 45 -6.44 -14.19 -0.40
C ILE A 45 -7.00 -15.45 -1.05
N LEU A 46 -7.98 -15.25 -1.93
CA LEU A 46 -8.54 -16.30 -2.81
C LEU A 46 -8.06 -16.03 -4.22
N SER A 47 -7.34 -16.97 -4.81
CA SER A 47 -6.76 -16.82 -6.15
C SER A 47 -6.62 -18.16 -6.84
N ASP A 48 -6.78 -18.16 -8.17
CA ASP A 48 -6.52 -19.34 -9.01
C ASP A 48 -5.05 -19.83 -8.91
N PHE A 49 -4.16 -18.98 -8.37
CA PHE A 49 -2.73 -19.30 -8.13
C PHE A 49 -2.44 -19.79 -6.71
N GLY A 50 -3.46 -20.06 -5.94
CA GLY A 50 -3.36 -20.57 -4.57
C GLY A 50 -3.97 -19.61 -3.56
N ASN A 51 -4.63 -20.21 -2.58
CA ASN A 51 -5.24 -19.49 -1.46
C ASN A 51 -4.27 -19.44 -0.29
N PHE A 52 -4.26 -18.32 0.43
CA PHE A 52 -3.54 -18.22 1.68
C PHE A 52 -4.20 -17.24 2.65
N LYS A 53 -3.79 -17.31 3.90
CA LYS A 53 -4.27 -16.44 4.97
C LYS A 53 -3.10 -15.88 5.76
N ILE A 54 -3.21 -14.63 6.15
CA ILE A 54 -2.26 -13.98 7.07
C ILE A 54 -3.00 -13.46 8.31
N LYS A 55 -2.24 -13.27 9.39
CA LYS A 55 -2.67 -12.50 10.56
C LYS A 55 -2.05 -11.09 10.44
N PRO A 56 -2.82 -10.07 10.03
CA PRO A 56 -2.27 -8.74 9.80
C PRO A 56 -1.95 -8.01 11.09
N VAL A 57 -0.95 -7.12 11.06
CA VAL A 57 -0.76 -6.10 12.07
C VAL A 57 -1.67 -4.94 11.74
N LEU A 58 -2.70 -4.70 12.55
CA LEU A 58 -3.73 -3.69 12.34
C LEU A 58 -3.60 -2.56 13.34
N ILE A 59 -3.54 -1.34 12.85
CA ILE A 59 -3.57 -0.12 13.67
C ILE A 59 -4.69 0.81 13.24
N THR A 60 -5.08 1.70 14.13
CA THR A 60 -5.96 2.83 13.83
C THR A 60 -5.16 4.12 13.89
N LYS A 61 -5.75 5.26 13.49
CA LYS A 61 -5.08 6.55 13.54
C LYS A 61 -4.52 6.94 14.92
N LYS A 62 -5.14 6.44 15.99
CA LYS A 62 -4.68 6.68 17.37
C LYS A 62 -3.36 5.98 17.68
N ASP A 63 -3.10 4.88 16.98
CA ASP A 63 -1.90 4.05 17.17
C ASP A 63 -0.79 4.41 16.17
N LEU A 64 -1.05 5.37 15.26
CA LEU A 64 -0.13 5.71 14.18
C LEU A 64 1.16 6.31 14.75
N LYS A 65 2.27 5.61 14.54
CA LYS A 65 3.60 6.01 14.99
C LYS A 65 4.37 6.71 13.86
N ILE A 66 5.34 7.51 14.25
CA ILE A 66 6.35 8.04 13.34
C ILE A 66 7.30 6.89 12.99
N ASN A 67 7.78 6.78 11.76
CA ASN A 67 8.85 5.85 11.31
C ASN A 67 8.39 4.69 10.42
N TYR A 68 7.61 4.97 9.41
CA TYR A 68 7.48 4.07 8.26
C TYR A 68 8.45 4.54 7.16
N ASP A 69 9.03 3.59 6.45
CA ASP A 69 9.91 3.86 5.31
C ASP A 69 9.08 4.07 4.03
N VAL A 70 7.98 3.30 3.92
CA VAL A 70 7.07 3.31 2.77
C VAL A 70 5.63 3.41 3.24
N VAL A 71 4.85 4.28 2.60
CA VAL A 71 3.40 4.38 2.78
C VAL A 71 2.71 4.10 1.46
N ILE A 72 1.93 3.03 1.39
CA ILE A 72 1.06 2.72 0.24
C ILE A 72 -0.34 3.24 0.54
N ILE A 73 -0.84 4.14 -0.30
CA ILE A 73 -2.20 4.67 -0.19
C ILE A 73 -3.09 3.96 -1.19
N SER A 74 -4.00 3.13 -0.69
CA SER A 74 -4.96 2.36 -1.49
C SER A 74 -6.41 2.56 -1.07
N CYS A 75 -6.69 3.65 -0.38
CA CYS A 75 -8.06 4.06 -0.03
C CYS A 75 -8.82 4.52 -1.28
N LYS A 76 -10.12 4.69 -1.14
CA LYS A 76 -10.93 5.31 -2.20
C LYS A 76 -10.65 6.81 -2.30
N ALA A 77 -10.84 7.39 -3.49
CA ALA A 77 -10.53 8.80 -3.75
C ALA A 77 -11.25 9.77 -2.79
N TYR A 78 -12.47 9.44 -2.36
CA TYR A 78 -13.25 10.25 -1.41
C TYR A 78 -12.71 10.19 0.03
N ASP A 79 -11.90 9.20 0.38
CA ASP A 79 -11.25 9.06 1.69
C ASP A 79 -9.85 9.71 1.73
N LEU A 80 -9.34 10.22 0.60
CA LEU A 80 -7.95 10.67 0.48
C LEU A 80 -7.63 11.87 1.38
N ASP A 81 -8.53 12.82 1.49
CA ASP A 81 -8.28 14.03 2.31
C ASP A 81 -8.17 13.69 3.80
N GLU A 82 -9.02 12.77 4.30
CA GLU A 82 -8.90 12.23 5.65
C GLU A 82 -7.57 11.47 5.82
N ALA A 83 -7.21 10.63 4.85
CA ALA A 83 -5.97 9.87 4.84
C ALA A 83 -4.72 10.79 4.93
N ILE A 84 -4.69 11.86 4.15
CA ILE A 84 -3.61 12.86 4.17
C ILE A 84 -3.51 13.50 5.56
N ASN A 85 -4.63 13.91 6.14
CA ASN A 85 -4.66 14.54 7.46
C ASN A 85 -4.16 13.59 8.57
N ASP A 86 -4.49 12.31 8.47
CA ASP A 86 -4.03 11.30 9.44
C ASP A 86 -2.52 11.01 9.29
N LEU A 87 -1.99 10.99 8.06
CA LEU A 87 -0.58 10.66 7.76
C LEU A 87 0.38 11.84 7.95
N LYS A 88 -0.04 13.05 7.60
CA LYS A 88 0.80 14.25 7.54
C LYS A 88 1.64 14.54 8.79
N PRO A 89 1.13 14.35 10.01
CA PRO A 89 1.92 14.62 11.22
C PRO A 89 3.12 13.69 11.40
N SER A 90 3.04 12.45 10.87
CA SER A 90 3.94 11.37 11.22
C SER A 90 4.83 10.85 10.08
N GLN A 91 4.49 11.13 8.80
CA GLN A 91 5.15 10.51 7.65
C GLN A 91 5.99 11.50 6.82
N LYS A 92 6.90 12.21 7.48
CA LYS A 92 7.70 13.28 6.83
C LYS A 92 8.79 12.77 5.89
N ASN A 93 9.34 11.59 6.14
CA ASN A 93 10.48 11.04 5.40
C ASN A 93 10.15 9.77 4.61
N ALA A 94 8.97 9.19 4.80
CA ALA A 94 8.52 8.02 4.06
C ALA A 94 8.33 8.35 2.57
N ILE A 95 8.59 7.39 1.69
CA ILE A 95 8.08 7.47 0.32
C ILE A 95 6.59 7.15 0.31
N ILE A 96 5.82 7.95 -0.40
CA ILE A 96 4.35 7.84 -0.50
C ILE A 96 4.01 7.28 -1.89
N ILE A 97 3.46 6.08 -1.94
CA ILE A 97 3.09 5.41 -3.19
C ILE A 97 1.56 5.31 -3.26
N PRO A 98 0.88 6.22 -3.99
CA PRO A 98 -0.56 6.13 -4.19
C PRO A 98 -0.90 5.08 -5.24
N LEU A 99 -1.92 4.25 -4.95
CA LEU A 99 -2.51 3.28 -5.87
C LEU A 99 -3.96 3.68 -6.19
N LEU A 100 -4.16 4.95 -6.53
CA LEU A 100 -5.46 5.51 -6.90
C LEU A 100 -5.54 5.73 -8.41
N ASN A 101 -6.73 5.61 -8.96
CA ASN A 101 -6.98 5.92 -10.37
C ASN A 101 -6.92 7.41 -10.65
N GLY A 102 -6.43 7.78 -11.85
CA GLY A 102 -6.30 9.17 -12.30
C GLY A 102 -5.07 9.85 -11.69
N GLN A 103 -4.96 11.18 -11.85
CA GLN A 103 -3.79 11.96 -11.41
C GLN A 103 -4.14 13.06 -10.39
N ALA A 104 -5.41 13.33 -10.15
CA ALA A 104 -5.84 14.43 -9.26
C ALA A 104 -5.32 14.28 -7.82
N HIS A 105 -5.11 13.04 -7.37
CA HIS A 105 -4.60 12.73 -6.04
C HIS A 105 -3.13 13.17 -5.85
N ILE A 106 -2.33 13.16 -6.92
CA ILE A 106 -0.92 13.53 -6.89
C ILE A 106 -0.73 14.96 -6.40
N ASN A 107 -1.47 15.92 -6.97
CA ASN A 107 -1.38 17.33 -6.59
C ASN A 107 -1.74 17.55 -5.11
N LYS A 108 -2.68 16.77 -4.56
CA LYS A 108 -3.04 16.84 -3.14
C LYS A 108 -1.90 16.30 -2.26
N LEU A 109 -1.29 15.19 -2.67
CA LEU A 109 -0.17 14.59 -1.94
C LEU A 109 1.07 15.49 -1.96
N GLU A 110 1.40 16.10 -3.10
CA GLU A 110 2.53 17.02 -3.22
C GLU A 110 2.37 18.34 -2.42
N LYS A 111 1.14 18.75 -2.16
CA LYS A 111 0.86 19.86 -1.24
C LYS A 111 1.01 19.48 0.23
N ALA A 112 0.82 18.22 0.56
CA ALA A 112 0.82 17.72 1.93
C ALA A 112 2.18 17.17 2.37
N PHE A 113 2.93 16.57 1.45
CA PHE A 113 4.22 15.93 1.68
C PHE A 113 5.31 16.59 0.82
N LYS A 114 6.58 16.28 1.10
CA LYS A 114 7.67 16.71 0.23
C LYS A 114 7.50 16.07 -1.15
N LYS A 115 7.64 16.84 -2.22
CA LYS A 115 7.44 16.38 -3.60
C LYS A 115 8.34 15.18 -3.94
N GLU A 116 9.58 15.20 -3.44
CA GLU A 116 10.56 14.14 -3.66
C GLU A 116 10.16 12.82 -3.00
N ASN A 117 9.28 12.87 -2.01
CA ASN A 117 8.74 11.70 -1.33
C ASN A 117 7.47 11.16 -1.99
N VAL A 118 6.81 11.94 -2.85
CA VAL A 118 5.59 11.51 -3.55
C VAL A 118 5.98 10.79 -4.84
N PHE A 119 5.84 9.47 -4.81
CA PHE A 119 6.09 8.59 -5.94
C PHE A 119 4.84 8.42 -6.80
N GLY A 120 5.02 7.95 -8.00
CA GLY A 120 3.92 7.39 -8.78
C GLY A 120 3.76 5.91 -8.45
N GLY A 121 2.53 5.40 -8.52
CA GLY A 121 2.23 4.00 -8.30
C GLY A 121 1.10 3.52 -9.23
N VAL A 122 1.30 2.37 -9.87
CA VAL A 122 0.30 1.74 -10.74
C VAL A 122 0.15 0.27 -10.36
N ALA A 123 -1.08 -0.12 -10.07
CA ALA A 123 -1.44 -1.51 -9.77
C ALA A 123 -2.14 -2.14 -10.98
N HIS A 124 -1.55 -3.18 -11.54
CA HIS A 124 -2.18 -4.02 -12.55
C HIS A 124 -2.54 -5.37 -11.91
N VAL A 125 -3.70 -5.39 -11.29
CA VAL A 125 -4.28 -6.57 -10.65
C VAL A 125 -5.79 -6.44 -10.63
N SER A 126 -6.49 -7.51 -10.95
CA SER A 126 -7.94 -7.58 -10.74
C SER A 126 -8.21 -8.23 -9.39
N SER A 127 -8.47 -7.41 -8.39
CA SER A 127 -8.75 -7.87 -7.03
C SER A 127 -9.91 -7.10 -6.41
N ASN A 128 -10.82 -7.84 -5.77
CA ASN A 128 -12.01 -7.31 -5.14
C ASN A 128 -12.12 -7.82 -3.70
N THR A 129 -12.78 -7.04 -2.85
CA THR A 129 -13.13 -7.46 -1.49
C THR A 129 -14.52 -8.08 -1.52
N ASN A 130 -14.64 -9.38 -1.22
CA ASN A 130 -15.92 -10.07 -1.13
C ASN A 130 -16.57 -9.85 0.24
N ALA A 131 -15.75 -9.87 1.30
CA ALA A 131 -16.15 -9.62 2.68
C ALA A 131 -14.95 -8.95 3.41
N PRO A 132 -15.14 -8.33 4.58
CA PRO A 132 -14.03 -7.78 5.36
C PRO A 132 -12.92 -8.81 5.57
N GLY A 133 -11.72 -8.51 5.07
CA GLY A 133 -10.57 -9.41 5.14
C GLY A 133 -10.54 -10.54 4.09
N GLU A 134 -11.57 -10.70 3.25
CA GLU A 134 -11.55 -11.67 2.17
C GLU A 134 -11.36 -10.97 0.81
N ILE A 135 -10.24 -11.23 0.16
CA ILE A 135 -9.83 -10.61 -1.09
C ILE A 135 -9.76 -11.68 -2.17
N LYS A 136 -10.54 -11.50 -3.23
CA LYS A 136 -10.54 -12.35 -4.39
C LYS A 136 -9.70 -11.72 -5.49
N HIS A 137 -8.68 -12.43 -5.94
CA HIS A 137 -7.88 -12.11 -7.12
C HIS A 137 -8.36 -12.94 -8.30
N VAL A 138 -8.54 -12.27 -9.46
CA VAL A 138 -9.01 -12.89 -10.70
C VAL A 138 -8.02 -12.57 -11.81
N GLY A 139 -7.73 -13.57 -12.65
CA GLY A 139 -6.84 -13.41 -13.80
C GLY A 139 -5.36 -13.56 -13.45
N LYS A 140 -4.51 -13.45 -14.48
CA LYS A 140 -3.07 -13.78 -14.38
C LYS A 140 -2.18 -12.59 -14.01
N ILE A 141 -2.68 -11.37 -14.19
CA ILE A 141 -1.86 -10.17 -14.00
C ILE A 141 -1.88 -9.76 -12.54
N LYS A 142 -0.70 -9.71 -11.93
CA LYS A 142 -0.46 -9.24 -10.57
C LYS A 142 0.86 -8.46 -10.57
N ARG A 143 0.79 -7.16 -10.84
CA ARG A 143 1.98 -6.31 -10.99
C ARG A 143 1.81 -4.99 -10.26
N LEU A 144 2.84 -4.60 -9.53
CA LEU A 144 3.01 -3.29 -8.92
C LEU A 144 4.14 -2.56 -9.67
N SER A 145 3.83 -1.43 -10.28
CA SER A 145 4.83 -0.52 -10.83
C SER A 145 4.86 0.74 -9.96
N PHE A 146 6.03 1.17 -9.56
CA PHE A 146 6.20 2.42 -8.82
C PHE A 146 7.53 3.07 -9.17
N GLY A 147 7.67 4.35 -8.86
CA GLY A 147 8.91 5.04 -9.15
C GLY A 147 8.89 6.50 -8.76
N THR A 148 10.07 7.10 -8.78
CA THR A 148 10.23 8.51 -8.50
C THR A 148 9.65 9.37 -9.62
N ARG A 149 9.18 10.56 -9.22
CA ARG A 149 8.74 11.61 -10.14
C ARG A 149 9.75 12.76 -10.20
N TYR A 150 10.58 12.89 -9.18
CA TYR A 150 11.54 14.01 -9.01
C TYR A 150 12.93 13.56 -8.55
N GLY A 151 13.25 12.27 -8.67
CA GLY A 151 14.58 11.73 -8.36
C GLY A 151 14.91 11.54 -6.87
N GLY A 152 13.94 11.70 -5.95
CA GLY A 152 14.18 11.57 -4.51
C GLY A 152 14.15 10.13 -3.97
N ASN A 153 14.78 9.94 -2.81
CA ASN A 153 14.70 8.70 -2.00
C ASN A 153 14.93 7.37 -2.73
N GLN A 154 15.92 7.36 -3.63
CA GLN A 154 16.25 6.17 -4.43
C GLN A 154 16.67 4.97 -3.57
N GLU A 155 17.35 5.18 -2.46
CA GLU A 155 17.77 4.12 -1.55
C GLU A 155 16.56 3.37 -0.98
N ILE A 156 15.60 4.10 -0.39
CA ILE A 156 14.36 3.52 0.14
C ILE A 156 13.56 2.82 -0.97
N ALA A 157 13.51 3.41 -2.17
CA ALA A 157 12.81 2.83 -3.31
C ALA A 157 13.44 1.50 -3.77
N ASN A 158 14.76 1.44 -3.84
CA ASN A 158 15.50 0.23 -4.18
C ASN A 158 15.29 -0.87 -3.11
N ASP A 159 15.37 -0.52 -1.84
CA ASP A 159 15.14 -1.45 -0.74
C ASP A 159 13.72 -2.01 -0.79
N PHE A 160 12.73 -1.14 -1.04
CA PHE A 160 11.34 -1.58 -1.18
C PHE A 160 11.15 -2.47 -2.42
N TYR A 161 11.79 -2.15 -3.53
CA TYR A 161 11.79 -2.99 -4.72
C TYR A 161 12.33 -4.40 -4.42
N GLN A 162 13.44 -4.51 -3.66
CA GLN A 162 13.99 -5.81 -3.26
C GLN A 162 13.04 -6.60 -2.35
N GLN A 163 12.28 -5.94 -1.48
CA GLN A 163 11.23 -6.61 -0.71
C GLN A 163 10.09 -7.10 -1.60
N CYS A 164 9.63 -6.28 -2.54
CA CYS A 164 8.57 -6.65 -3.49
C CYS A 164 8.97 -7.85 -4.37
N ARG A 165 10.24 -7.93 -4.78
CA ARG A 165 10.75 -9.07 -5.59
C ARG A 165 10.68 -10.43 -4.88
N LYS A 166 10.59 -10.46 -3.56
CA LYS A 166 10.42 -11.69 -2.77
C LYS A 166 8.95 -12.13 -2.73
N ALA A 167 8.03 -11.23 -3.06
CA ALA A 167 6.60 -11.49 -3.01
C ALA A 167 6.11 -12.11 -4.33
N ASP A 168 4.98 -12.83 -4.26
CA ASP A 168 4.38 -13.48 -5.42
C ASP A 168 3.56 -12.50 -6.28
N PHE A 169 4.23 -11.46 -6.78
CA PHE A 169 3.73 -10.55 -7.82
C PHE A 169 4.91 -9.90 -8.58
N GLN A 170 4.66 -9.47 -9.80
CA GLN A 170 5.67 -8.75 -10.57
C GLN A 170 5.83 -7.33 -10.03
N THR A 171 7.08 -6.84 -10.05
CA THR A 171 7.38 -5.48 -9.61
C THR A 171 8.24 -4.77 -10.64
N ILE A 172 7.92 -3.52 -10.93
CA ILE A 172 8.72 -2.63 -11.76
C ILE A 172 9.05 -1.39 -10.93
N LEU A 173 10.33 -1.08 -10.81
CA LEU A 173 10.82 0.19 -10.30
C LEU A 173 11.20 1.07 -11.48
N SER A 174 10.57 2.24 -11.61
CA SER A 174 10.83 3.21 -12.67
C SER A 174 11.67 4.36 -12.14
N GLU A 175 12.70 4.74 -12.88
CA GLU A 175 13.52 5.93 -12.58
C GLU A 175 12.75 7.23 -12.87
N ASN A 176 11.76 7.17 -13.74
CA ASN A 176 10.83 8.26 -14.03
C ASN A 176 9.43 7.70 -14.35
N ILE A 177 8.54 7.70 -13.36
CA ILE A 177 7.19 7.15 -13.49
C ILE A 177 6.21 8.08 -14.22
N ASN A 178 6.64 9.27 -14.63
CA ASN A 178 5.81 10.23 -15.39
C ASN A 178 5.73 9.89 -16.89
N GLN A 179 6.49 8.92 -17.37
CA GLN A 179 6.52 8.48 -18.76
C GLN A 179 5.52 7.38 -19.06
#